data_195efa59fa1f7a4bf115bb09e04593c8
#
_entry.id   195efa59fa1f7a4bf115bb09e04593c8
#
_cell.length_a   1.000
_cell.length_b   1.000
_cell.length_c   1.000
_cell.angle_alpha   90.00
_cell.angle_beta   90.00
_cell.angle_gamma   90.00
#
_symmetry.space_group_name_H-M   'P 1'
#
loop_
_entity.id
_entity.type
_entity.pdbx_description
1 polymer ?
#
loop_
_entity_poly.entity_id
_entity_poly.type
_entity_poly.pdbx_seq_one_letter_code
_entity_poly.pdbx_strand_id
1 'polypeptide(L)'
;VILDNKLSEIKKINFNYSDPLINVIAFSSANENNIWVYDEISMRLKKYNYIKNLFDSIDIPIQGDIISLKANYNYCWLLTNNHLYKFNYTGSLIYKIQIREIDSFSFYKNNLIFVSNNNLFLFDESDGRIEKINYEKLLIKDFFVINETLYIYDENFLNQFEIKIN
;
A
#
# COMPACT_ATOMS: atom_id res chain seq x y z
N VAL A 1 2.83 14.98 7.71
CA VAL A 1 2.64 15.29 9.14
C VAL A 1 2.45 13.97 9.88
N ILE A 2 3.09 13.84 11.04
CA ILE A 2 2.89 12.72 11.96
C ILE A 2 2.02 13.21 13.11
N LEU A 3 0.94 12.49 13.39
CA LEU A 3 -0.01 12.81 14.44
C LEU A 3 0.01 11.73 15.52
N ASP A 4 -0.33 12.11 16.75
CA ASP A 4 -0.61 11.15 17.83
C ASP A 4 -2.02 10.56 17.72
N ASN A 5 -2.39 9.73 18.66
CA ASN A 5 -3.73 9.10 18.73
C ASN A 5 -4.87 10.09 19.05
N LYS A 6 -4.54 11.34 19.38
CA LYS A 6 -5.49 12.45 19.61
C LYS A 6 -5.51 13.44 18.44
N LEU A 7 -4.85 13.09 17.32
CA LEU A 7 -4.68 13.90 16.12
C LEU A 7 -3.86 15.19 16.35
N SER A 8 -3.07 15.25 17.42
CA SER A 8 -2.14 16.35 17.65
C SER A 8 -0.87 16.15 16.83
N GLU A 9 -0.35 17.23 16.24
CA GLU A 9 0.87 17.16 15.46
C GLU A 9 2.08 16.82 16.35
N ILE A 10 2.71 15.69 16.09
CA ILE A 10 4.00 15.32 16.72
C ILE A 10 5.13 15.89 15.90
N LYS A 11 5.07 15.78 14.58
CA LYS A 11 6.17 16.16 13.69
C LYS A 11 5.70 16.44 12.28
N LYS A 12 6.28 17.47 11.68
CA LYS A 12 6.17 17.74 10.25
C LYS A 12 7.51 17.39 9.57
N ILE A 13 7.44 16.54 8.54
CA ILE A 13 8.59 16.19 7.72
C ILE A 13 8.41 16.88 6.37
N ASN A 14 9.42 17.60 5.92
CA ASN A 14 9.44 18.24 4.62
C ASN A 14 10.67 17.75 3.84
N PHE A 15 10.44 16.86 2.90
CA PHE A 15 11.49 16.29 2.07
C PHE A 15 12.01 17.24 0.97
N ASN A 16 11.31 18.35 0.70
CA ASN A 16 11.76 19.35 -0.30
C ASN A 16 13.06 20.05 0.07
N TYR A 17 13.52 19.93 1.33
CA TYR A 17 14.79 20.47 1.81
C TYR A 17 15.82 19.38 2.12
N SER A 18 15.60 18.15 1.67
CA SER A 18 16.60 17.09 1.83
C SER A 18 17.79 17.28 0.88
N ASP A 19 18.95 16.82 1.30
CA ASP A 19 20.15 16.73 0.45
C ASP A 19 20.63 15.26 0.44
N PRO A 20 20.61 14.58 -0.72
CA PRO A 20 20.09 15.06 -2.02
C PRO A 20 18.57 15.32 -2.01
N LEU A 21 18.13 16.17 -2.92
CA LEU A 21 16.71 16.46 -3.11
C LEU A 21 15.95 15.16 -3.47
N ILE A 22 14.82 14.96 -2.82
CA ILE A 22 13.90 13.83 -3.11
C ILE A 22 12.49 14.36 -3.37
N ASN A 23 11.74 13.68 -4.23
CA ASN A 23 10.33 13.93 -4.48
C ASN A 23 9.51 12.72 -4.05
N VAL A 24 8.88 12.82 -2.88
CA VAL A 24 8.05 11.72 -2.34
C VAL A 24 6.65 11.82 -2.90
N ILE A 25 6.28 10.89 -3.79
CA ILE A 25 4.94 10.80 -4.39
C ILE A 25 4.07 9.71 -3.74
N ALA A 26 4.65 8.76 -3.01
CA ALA A 26 3.93 7.76 -2.25
C ALA A 26 4.63 7.48 -0.92
N PHE A 27 3.84 7.26 0.13
CA PHE A 27 4.36 6.89 1.44
C PHE A 27 3.37 6.02 2.22
N SER A 28 3.89 5.26 3.18
CA SER A 28 3.08 4.50 4.14
C SER A 28 3.84 4.35 5.46
N SER A 29 3.10 4.39 6.58
CA SER A 29 3.70 4.10 7.89
C SER A 29 4.10 2.63 7.97
N ALA A 30 5.32 2.37 8.47
CA ALA A 30 5.82 1.00 8.65
C ALA A 30 5.66 0.54 10.11
N ASN A 31 6.07 1.38 11.05
CA ASN A 31 6.00 1.15 12.48
C ASN A 31 6.14 2.49 13.22
N GLU A 32 6.27 2.44 14.54
CA GLU A 32 6.32 3.63 15.41
C GLU A 32 7.38 4.68 15.03
N ASN A 33 8.44 4.31 14.30
CA ASN A 33 9.58 5.18 14.04
C ASN A 33 9.92 5.33 12.56
N ASN A 34 9.32 4.53 11.70
CA ASN A 34 9.71 4.46 10.29
C ASN A 34 8.51 4.63 9.36
N ILE A 35 8.79 5.24 8.21
CA ILE A 35 7.88 5.31 7.08
C ILE A 35 8.60 4.81 5.83
N TRP A 36 7.86 4.09 5.00
CA TRP A 36 8.28 3.80 3.65
C TRP A 36 7.92 4.97 2.76
N VAL A 37 8.83 5.37 1.89
CA VAL A 37 8.64 6.44 0.92
C VAL A 37 9.13 6.00 -0.45
N TYR A 38 8.41 6.41 -1.48
CA TYR A 38 8.89 6.27 -2.85
C TYR A 38 9.33 7.64 -3.36
N ASP A 39 10.58 7.70 -3.79
CA ASP A 39 11.22 8.90 -4.35
C ASP A 39 11.18 8.82 -5.88
N GLU A 40 10.40 9.70 -6.50
CA GLU A 40 10.22 9.75 -7.95
C GLU A 40 11.50 10.15 -8.68
N ILE A 41 12.31 11.06 -8.11
CA ILE A 41 13.55 11.54 -8.76
C ILE A 41 14.53 10.39 -8.98
N SER A 42 14.75 9.59 -7.94
CA SER A 42 15.66 8.45 -8.03
C SER A 42 15.00 7.15 -8.49
N MET A 43 13.67 7.13 -8.59
CA MET A 43 12.85 5.94 -8.87
C MET A 43 13.12 4.81 -7.86
N ARG A 44 13.17 5.14 -6.58
CA ARG A 44 13.58 4.22 -5.52
C ARG A 44 12.63 4.20 -4.34
N LEU A 45 12.42 3.00 -3.83
CA LEU A 45 11.75 2.77 -2.56
C LEU A 45 12.79 2.87 -1.44
N LYS A 46 12.52 3.75 -0.49
CA LYS A 46 13.40 4.06 0.64
C LYS A 46 12.64 3.93 1.95
N LYS A 47 13.37 3.80 3.05
CA LYS A 47 12.79 3.79 4.39
C LYS A 47 13.42 4.91 5.22
N TYR A 48 12.57 5.74 5.80
CA TYR A 48 12.99 6.91 6.57
C TYR A 48 12.62 6.74 8.04
N ASN A 49 13.62 6.90 8.91
CA ASN A 49 13.41 6.94 10.36
C ASN A 49 13.19 8.38 10.79
N TYR A 50 11.96 8.71 11.19
CA TYR A 50 11.60 10.08 11.51
C TYR A 50 12.05 10.54 12.90
N ILE A 51 12.44 9.63 13.78
CA ILE A 51 13.05 9.97 15.08
C ILE A 51 14.48 10.40 14.86
N LYS A 52 15.24 9.60 14.10
CA LYS A 52 16.65 9.87 13.81
C LYS A 52 16.86 10.92 12.71
N ASN A 53 15.83 11.26 11.95
CA ASN A 53 15.89 12.10 10.74
C ASN A 53 16.85 11.56 9.67
N LEU A 54 16.87 10.26 9.46
CA LEU A 54 17.80 9.60 8.56
C LEU A 54 17.06 8.58 7.69
N PHE A 55 17.52 8.44 6.45
CA PHE A 55 17.17 7.28 5.65
C PHE A 55 17.96 6.06 6.13
N ASP A 56 17.28 4.91 6.21
CA ASP A 56 17.93 3.63 6.40
C ASP A 56 18.77 3.29 5.15
N SER A 57 19.60 2.24 5.26
CA SER A 57 20.35 1.70 4.11
C SER A 57 19.48 1.07 3.02
N ILE A 58 18.17 1.03 3.22
CA ILE A 58 17.21 0.50 2.26
C ILE A 58 17.00 1.51 1.14
N ASP A 59 17.42 1.11 -0.06
CA ASP A 59 17.39 1.95 -1.27
C ASP A 59 17.18 1.06 -2.50
N ILE A 60 15.93 0.74 -2.79
CA ILE A 60 15.51 -0.30 -3.73
C ILE A 60 15.04 0.34 -5.03
N PRO A 61 15.68 0.04 -6.19
CA PRO A 61 15.21 0.51 -7.49
C PRO A 61 13.88 -0.18 -7.86
N ILE A 62 12.92 0.62 -8.30
CA ILE A 62 11.60 0.16 -8.72
C ILE A 62 11.39 0.51 -10.18
N GLN A 63 10.76 -0.40 -10.92
CA GLN A 63 10.39 -0.19 -12.32
C GLN A 63 8.88 0.01 -12.44
N GLY A 64 8.48 1.00 -13.24
CA GLY A 64 7.09 1.33 -13.54
C GLY A 64 6.54 2.49 -12.70
N ASP A 65 5.39 2.99 -13.14
CA ASP A 65 4.69 4.09 -12.48
C ASP A 65 4.00 3.59 -11.21
N ILE A 66 4.15 4.33 -10.13
CA ILE A 66 3.60 3.96 -8.84
C ILE A 66 2.12 4.31 -8.77
N ILE A 67 1.32 3.32 -8.39
CA ILE A 67 -0.12 3.48 -8.14
C ILE A 67 -0.38 3.60 -6.65
N SER A 68 0.22 2.74 -5.83
CA SER A 68 -0.05 2.71 -4.40
C SER A 68 1.11 2.10 -3.62
N LEU A 69 1.32 2.62 -2.41
CA LEU A 69 2.27 2.10 -1.43
C LEU A 69 1.53 1.88 -0.12
N LYS A 70 1.57 0.68 0.40
CA LYS A 70 0.98 0.34 1.70
C LYS A 70 1.95 -0.51 2.51
N ALA A 71 2.03 -0.26 3.80
CA ALA A 71 2.90 -1.01 4.69
C ALA A 71 2.21 -1.33 6.01
N ASN A 72 2.68 -2.38 6.64
CA ASN A 72 2.42 -2.68 8.04
C ASN A 72 3.76 -2.91 8.77
N TYR A 73 3.71 -3.43 10.00
CA TYR A 73 4.89 -3.63 10.82
C TYR A 73 5.94 -4.55 10.16
N ASN A 74 5.52 -5.59 9.44
CA ASN A 74 6.38 -6.62 8.91
C ASN A 74 6.74 -6.45 7.44
N TYR A 75 5.85 -5.81 6.66
CA TYR A 75 5.92 -5.82 5.20
C TYR A 75 5.58 -4.48 4.59
N CYS A 76 6.10 -4.27 3.38
CA CYS A 76 5.76 -3.17 2.50
C CYS A 76 5.30 -3.73 1.16
N TRP A 77 4.15 -3.28 0.69
CA TRP A 77 3.60 -3.60 -0.64
C TRP A 77 3.63 -2.36 -1.50
N LEU A 78 4.17 -2.51 -2.68
CA LEU A 78 4.24 -1.47 -3.69
C LEU A 78 3.56 -1.94 -4.97
N LEU A 79 2.50 -1.24 -5.36
CA LEU A 79 1.79 -1.46 -6.60
C LEU A 79 2.27 -0.48 -7.65
N THR A 80 2.66 -1.02 -8.80
CA THR A 80 2.94 -0.25 -10.02
C THR A 80 1.92 -0.60 -11.10
N ASN A 81 1.97 0.10 -12.22
CA ASN A 81 1.13 -0.19 -13.38
C ASN A 81 1.24 -1.65 -13.93
N ASN A 82 2.31 -2.37 -13.60
CA ASN A 82 2.58 -3.70 -14.15
C ASN A 82 2.85 -4.79 -13.10
N HIS A 83 3.16 -4.40 -11.86
CA HIS A 83 3.61 -5.35 -10.85
C HIS A 83 3.14 -4.98 -9.46
N LEU A 84 2.88 -6.00 -8.66
CA LEU A 84 2.81 -5.89 -7.20
C LEU A 84 4.09 -6.48 -6.60
N TYR A 85 4.76 -5.68 -5.78
CA TYR A 85 5.95 -6.06 -5.03
C TYR A 85 5.59 -6.22 -3.56
N LYS A 86 6.16 -7.21 -2.89
CA LYS A 86 6.17 -7.32 -1.43
C LYS A 86 7.58 -7.39 -0.93
N PHE A 87 7.90 -6.54 0.01
CA PHE A 87 9.18 -6.50 0.70
C PHE A 87 8.98 -6.81 2.18
N ASN A 88 9.96 -7.45 2.80
CA ASN A 88 9.99 -7.59 4.25
C ASN A 88 10.45 -6.28 4.91
N TYR A 89 10.42 -6.26 6.24
CA TYR A 89 10.85 -5.12 7.05
C TYR A 89 12.28 -4.64 6.75
N THR A 90 13.20 -5.54 6.35
CA THR A 90 14.60 -5.21 6.02
C THR A 90 14.80 -4.80 4.56
N GLY A 91 13.74 -4.71 3.76
CA GLY A 91 13.81 -4.34 2.34
C GLY A 91 14.12 -5.49 1.39
N SER A 92 14.18 -6.73 1.88
CA SER A 92 14.35 -7.88 0.97
C SER A 92 13.07 -8.17 0.22
N LEU A 93 13.18 -8.37 -1.09
CA LEU A 93 12.05 -8.76 -1.92
C LEU A 93 11.55 -10.16 -1.53
N ILE A 94 10.27 -10.29 -1.20
CA ILE A 94 9.62 -11.57 -0.93
C ILE A 94 9.05 -12.12 -2.22
N TYR A 95 8.26 -11.30 -2.93
CA TYR A 95 7.79 -11.65 -4.26
C TYR A 95 7.59 -10.41 -5.14
N LYS A 96 7.57 -10.65 -6.44
CA LYS A 96 7.16 -9.73 -7.49
C LYS A 96 6.22 -10.50 -8.40
N ILE A 97 4.97 -10.10 -8.47
CA ILE A 97 3.97 -10.70 -9.36
C ILE A 97 3.56 -9.70 -10.43
N GLN A 98 3.40 -10.19 -11.64
CA GLN A 98 2.89 -9.40 -12.73
C GLN A 98 1.36 -9.37 -12.63
N ILE A 99 0.83 -8.20 -12.33
CA ILE A 99 -0.61 -7.96 -12.31
C ILE A 99 -0.85 -6.69 -13.10
N ARG A 100 -1.75 -6.75 -14.07
CA ARG A 100 -2.12 -5.60 -14.90
C ARG A 100 -3.46 -5.04 -14.46
N GLU A 101 -3.64 -3.74 -14.69
CA GLU A 101 -4.93 -3.08 -14.52
C GLU A 101 -5.51 -3.15 -13.09
N ILE A 102 -4.63 -3.10 -12.08
CA ILE A 102 -5.08 -2.92 -10.69
C ILE A 102 -5.21 -1.42 -10.41
N ASP A 103 -6.39 -1.03 -9.95
CA ASP A 103 -6.69 0.35 -9.58
C ASP A 103 -6.29 0.63 -8.13
N SER A 104 -6.57 -0.30 -7.23
CA SER A 104 -6.26 -0.18 -5.80
C SER A 104 -6.27 -1.54 -5.11
N PHE A 105 -5.69 -1.61 -3.89
CA PHE A 105 -5.70 -2.82 -3.08
C PHE A 105 -5.87 -2.52 -1.60
N SER A 106 -6.31 -3.52 -0.83
CA SER A 106 -6.42 -3.48 0.63
C SER A 106 -6.02 -4.82 1.24
N PHE A 107 -5.69 -4.81 2.53
CA PHE A 107 -5.34 -6.03 3.26
C PHE A 107 -6.59 -6.74 3.76
N TYR A 108 -6.58 -8.06 3.68
CA TYR A 108 -7.58 -8.94 4.28
C TYR A 108 -6.88 -10.15 4.92
N LYS A 109 -6.79 -10.16 6.24
CA LYS A 109 -5.99 -11.15 6.99
C LYS A 109 -4.54 -11.18 6.46
N ASN A 110 -4.08 -12.33 5.98
CA ASN A 110 -2.76 -12.50 5.36
C ASN A 110 -2.80 -12.38 3.82
N ASN A 111 -3.94 -11.98 3.26
CA ASN A 111 -4.20 -11.91 1.83
C ASN A 111 -4.40 -10.46 1.38
N LEU A 112 -4.54 -10.26 0.08
CA LEU A 112 -4.86 -8.96 -0.49
C LEU A 112 -6.20 -9.03 -1.24
N ILE A 113 -6.99 -7.98 -1.09
CA ILE A 113 -8.12 -7.72 -1.98
C ILE A 113 -7.72 -6.58 -2.90
N PHE A 114 -7.99 -6.71 -4.19
CA PHE A 114 -7.72 -5.66 -5.15
C PHE A 114 -8.89 -5.46 -6.12
N VAL A 115 -8.96 -4.25 -6.68
CA VAL A 115 -9.90 -3.87 -7.73
C VAL A 115 -9.17 -3.87 -9.06
N SER A 116 -9.78 -4.48 -10.05
CA SER A 116 -9.38 -4.43 -11.45
C SER A 116 -10.62 -4.39 -12.34
N ASN A 117 -10.69 -3.40 -13.23
CA ASN A 117 -11.83 -3.25 -14.16
C ASN A 117 -13.19 -3.34 -13.45
N ASN A 118 -13.35 -2.63 -12.35
CA ASN A 118 -14.56 -2.61 -11.52
C ASN A 118 -14.98 -4.00 -11.00
N ASN A 119 -14.04 -4.91 -10.80
CA ASN A 119 -14.26 -6.20 -10.15
C ASN A 119 -13.30 -6.35 -8.98
N LEU A 120 -13.75 -7.04 -7.94
CA LEU A 120 -12.96 -7.39 -6.78
C LEU A 120 -12.37 -8.78 -6.91
N PHE A 121 -11.12 -8.89 -6.50
CA PHE A 121 -10.37 -10.13 -6.48
C PHE A 121 -9.68 -10.32 -5.15
N LEU A 122 -9.62 -11.55 -4.68
CA LEU A 122 -8.77 -11.98 -3.58
C LEU A 122 -7.50 -12.59 -4.17
N PHE A 123 -6.36 -12.12 -3.71
CA PHE A 123 -5.07 -12.77 -3.92
C PHE A 123 -4.68 -13.50 -2.65
N ASP A 124 -4.65 -14.82 -2.71
CA ASP A 124 -4.15 -15.67 -1.62
C ASP A 124 -2.64 -15.74 -1.69
N GLU A 125 -1.98 -15.16 -0.69
CA GLU A 125 -0.51 -15.12 -0.63
C GLU A 125 0.12 -16.49 -0.33
N SER A 126 -0.65 -17.45 0.17
CA SER A 126 -0.13 -18.77 0.54
C SER A 126 0.19 -19.66 -0.67
N ASP A 127 -0.59 -19.54 -1.72
CA ASP A 127 -0.45 -20.35 -2.94
C ASP A 127 -0.44 -19.55 -4.25
N GLY A 128 -0.62 -18.22 -4.14
CA GLY A 128 -0.60 -17.31 -5.28
C GLY A 128 -1.87 -17.32 -6.13
N ARG A 129 -2.97 -17.93 -5.66
CA ARG A 129 -4.25 -17.94 -6.38
C ARG A 129 -4.90 -16.58 -6.37
N ILE A 130 -5.57 -16.27 -7.49
CA ILE A 130 -6.41 -15.09 -7.63
C ILE A 130 -7.83 -15.56 -7.87
N GLU A 131 -8.73 -15.19 -6.98
CA GLU A 131 -10.14 -15.55 -7.03
C GLU A 131 -11.02 -14.29 -7.11
N LYS A 132 -12.03 -14.32 -7.98
CA LYS A 132 -12.98 -13.22 -8.07
C LYS A 132 -13.96 -13.28 -6.88
N ILE A 133 -14.10 -12.16 -6.18
CA ILE A 133 -15.10 -12.00 -5.13
C ILE A 133 -16.43 -11.65 -5.79
N ASN A 134 -17.45 -12.47 -5.54
CA ASN A 134 -18.80 -12.19 -6.00
C ASN A 134 -19.51 -11.24 -5.03
N TYR A 135 -19.97 -10.12 -5.53
CA TYR A 135 -20.74 -9.12 -4.80
C TYR A 135 -21.83 -8.55 -5.72
N GLU A 136 -22.80 -7.85 -5.16
CA GLU A 136 -23.77 -7.10 -5.96
C GLU A 136 -23.04 -6.09 -6.85
N LYS A 137 -23.48 -5.98 -8.11
CA LYS A 137 -22.78 -5.19 -9.13
C LYS A 137 -22.89 -3.69 -8.80
N LEU A 138 -21.90 -3.16 -8.12
CA LEU A 138 -21.74 -1.75 -7.79
C LEU A 138 -20.62 -1.13 -8.64
N LEU A 139 -20.68 0.17 -8.84
CA LEU A 139 -19.54 0.92 -9.36
C LEU A 139 -18.55 1.16 -8.20
N ILE A 140 -17.38 0.56 -8.25
CA ILE A 140 -16.38 0.71 -7.20
C ILE A 140 -15.59 2.00 -7.46
N LYS A 141 -15.80 3.01 -6.63
CA LYS A 141 -14.99 4.23 -6.63
C LYS A 141 -13.82 4.14 -5.67
N ASP A 142 -14.06 3.54 -4.53
CA ASP A 142 -13.03 3.23 -3.54
C ASP A 142 -13.48 2.06 -2.68
N PHE A 143 -12.55 1.39 -2.02
CA PHE A 143 -12.86 0.34 -1.07
C PHE A 143 -11.79 0.21 0.02
N PHE A 144 -12.19 -0.34 1.14
CA PHE A 144 -11.28 -0.69 2.22
C PHE A 144 -11.82 -1.87 3.02
N VAL A 145 -10.95 -2.48 3.80
CA VAL A 145 -11.30 -3.61 4.68
C VAL A 145 -10.97 -3.24 6.12
N ILE A 146 -11.95 -3.42 7.00
CA ILE A 146 -11.77 -3.24 8.44
C ILE A 146 -12.41 -4.45 9.14
N ASN A 147 -11.67 -5.10 10.04
CA ASN A 147 -12.17 -6.22 10.85
C ASN A 147 -12.90 -7.29 10.00
N GLU A 148 -12.27 -7.70 8.90
CA GLU A 148 -12.80 -8.70 7.97
C GLU A 148 -14.07 -8.28 7.20
N THR A 149 -14.49 -7.04 7.34
CA THR A 149 -15.62 -6.46 6.61
C THR A 149 -15.11 -5.62 5.45
N LEU A 150 -15.66 -5.87 4.28
CA LEU A 150 -15.41 -5.10 3.06
C LEU A 150 -16.38 -3.94 2.99
N TYR A 151 -15.86 -2.76 2.81
CA TYR A 151 -16.62 -1.54 2.55
C TYR A 151 -16.33 -1.07 1.12
N ILE A 152 -17.38 -0.81 0.36
CA ILE A 152 -17.32 -0.31 -1.02
C ILE A 152 -18.05 1.02 -1.09
N TYR A 153 -17.36 2.06 -1.56
CA TYR A 153 -17.95 3.34 -1.88
C TYR A 153 -18.27 3.39 -3.38
N ASP A 154 -19.53 3.70 -3.71
CA ASP A 154 -20.08 3.67 -5.07
C ASP A 154 -20.49 5.05 -5.62
N GLU A 155 -19.98 6.14 -5.08
CA GLU A 155 -20.32 7.56 -5.29
C GLU A 155 -21.49 8.07 -4.43
N ASN A 156 -22.46 7.22 -4.07
CA ASN A 156 -23.65 7.65 -3.34
C ASN A 156 -23.67 7.08 -1.92
N PHE A 157 -23.23 5.85 -1.78
CA PHE A 157 -23.33 5.08 -0.54
C PHE A 157 -22.04 4.37 -0.20
N LEU A 158 -21.85 4.14 1.09
CA LEU A 158 -20.88 3.21 1.62
C LEU A 158 -21.58 1.89 1.91
N ASN A 159 -21.33 0.90 1.07
CA ASN A 159 -21.93 -0.42 1.16
C ASN A 159 -21.02 -1.34 1.97
N GLN A 160 -21.62 -2.19 2.81
CA GLN A 160 -20.90 -3.10 3.70
C GLN A 160 -21.19 -4.55 3.29
N PHE A 161 -20.13 -5.36 3.18
CA PHE A 161 -20.23 -6.78 2.82
C PHE A 161 -19.38 -7.62 3.77
N GLU A 162 -19.93 -8.75 4.18
CA GLU A 162 -19.16 -9.78 4.86
C GLU A 162 -18.37 -10.59 3.81
N ILE A 163 -17.05 -10.70 3.98
CA ILE A 163 -16.22 -11.48 3.07
C ILE A 163 -16.36 -12.97 3.43
N LYS A 164 -17.02 -13.74 2.55
CA LYS A 164 -17.08 -15.19 2.67
C LYS A 164 -16.10 -15.80 1.68
N ILE A 165 -15.06 -16.40 2.21
CA ILE A 165 -14.09 -17.20 1.45
C ILE A 165 -14.51 -18.66 1.65
N ASN A 166 -14.78 -19.34 0.55
CA ASN A 166 -15.14 -20.77 0.56
C ASN A 166 -13.90 -21.64 0.70
#